data_503a7eb67b769260f35f86919157547f
#
_entry.id   503a7eb67b769260f35f86919157547f
#
_cell.length_a   1.000
_cell.length_b   1.000
_cell.length_c   1.000
_cell.angle_alpha   90.00
_cell.angle_beta   90.00
_cell.angle_gamma   90.00
#
_symmetry.space_group_name_H-M   'P 1'
#
loop_
_entity.id
_entity.type
_entity.pdbx_description
1 polymer ?
#
loop_
_entity_poly.entity_id
_entity_poly.type
_entity_poly.pdbx_seq_one_letter_code
_entity_poly.pdbx_strand_id
1 'polypeptide(L)'
;MAAAVYHYTCLCETDRTIAAAEIARIVLSVLTELTCDDVARAYSRRGEWTEIRLDELAARANPVLELEFYRQLDAALRAASGAEEMAMVHLRGLRACVMRLRGAHRWGRGCRALADDIVDFIRMRVVRTRPAQAGVLSLELLE
;
A
#
# COMPACT_ATOMS: atom_id res chain seq x y z
N MET A 1 4.83 -10.29 -17.97
CA MET A 1 5.21 -11.00 -16.72
C MET A 1 4.07 -11.86 -16.18
N ALA A 2 2.89 -11.32 -15.88
CA ALA A 2 1.74 -12.13 -15.40
C ALA A 2 1.39 -13.33 -16.30
N ALA A 3 1.46 -13.17 -17.63
CA ALA A 3 1.20 -14.25 -18.59
C ALA A 3 2.23 -15.40 -18.51
N ALA A 4 3.49 -15.13 -18.22
CA ALA A 4 4.54 -16.15 -18.08
C ALA A 4 4.35 -16.99 -16.81
N VAL A 5 3.99 -16.34 -15.69
CA VAL A 5 3.69 -17.04 -14.43
C VAL A 5 2.42 -17.89 -14.59
N TYR A 6 1.39 -17.33 -15.22
CA TYR A 6 0.15 -18.06 -15.51
C TYR A 6 0.40 -19.30 -16.41
N HIS A 7 1.22 -19.15 -17.44
CA HIS A 7 1.55 -20.25 -18.35
C HIS A 7 2.32 -21.37 -17.64
N TYR A 8 3.27 -20.99 -16.76
CA TYR A 8 4.02 -21.96 -15.96
C TYR A 8 3.13 -22.70 -14.95
N THR A 9 2.18 -22.00 -14.33
CA THR A 9 1.24 -22.65 -13.38
C THR A 9 0.21 -23.52 -14.07
N CYS A 10 -0.20 -23.21 -15.30
CA CYS A 10 -1.13 -24.05 -16.09
C CYS A 10 -0.46 -25.31 -16.67
N LEU A 11 0.86 -25.32 -16.88
CA LEU A 11 1.59 -26.49 -17.36
C LEU A 11 1.86 -27.52 -16.26
N CYS A 12 1.80 -27.14 -15.00
CA CYS A 12 1.85 -28.07 -13.87
C CYS A 12 0.47 -28.68 -13.67
N GLU A 13 0.12 -29.69 -14.48
CA GLU A 13 -1.06 -30.52 -14.23
C GLU A 13 -1.08 -30.98 -12.79
N THR A 14 -2.00 -30.46 -12.03
CA THR A 14 -2.76 -31.16 -10.98
C THR A 14 -3.55 -30.14 -10.18
N ASP A 15 -4.66 -30.55 -9.67
CA ASP A 15 -5.57 -29.92 -8.69
C ASP A 15 -4.86 -29.53 -7.36
N ARG A 16 -3.62 -29.02 -7.45
CA ARG A 16 -2.76 -28.68 -6.34
C ARG A 16 -2.84 -27.19 -6.08
N THR A 17 -3.42 -26.84 -4.96
CA THR A 17 -3.37 -25.48 -4.44
C THR A 17 -1.91 -25.06 -4.26
N ILE A 18 -1.43 -24.13 -5.08
CA ILE A 18 -0.06 -23.63 -4.99
C ILE A 18 0.01 -22.64 -3.82
N ALA A 19 0.92 -22.88 -2.89
CA ALA A 19 1.11 -21.97 -1.76
C ALA A 19 1.65 -20.61 -2.23
N ALA A 20 1.20 -19.52 -1.58
CA ALA A 20 1.65 -18.16 -1.91
C ALA A 20 3.18 -18.02 -1.89
N ALA A 21 3.86 -18.73 -0.98
CA ALA A 21 5.31 -18.77 -0.90
C ALA A 21 5.97 -19.42 -2.14
N GLU A 22 5.32 -20.40 -2.74
CA GLU A 22 5.81 -21.05 -3.96
C GLU A 22 5.68 -20.12 -5.18
N ILE A 23 4.56 -19.40 -5.28
CA ILE A 23 4.36 -18.36 -6.29
C ILE A 23 5.42 -17.27 -6.13
N ALA A 24 5.68 -16.81 -4.91
CA ALA A 24 6.70 -15.80 -4.65
C ALA A 24 8.10 -16.26 -5.11
N ARG A 25 8.46 -17.52 -4.85
CA ARG A 25 9.74 -18.09 -5.27
C ARG A 25 9.86 -18.16 -6.80
N ILE A 26 8.80 -18.54 -7.50
CA ILE A 26 8.77 -18.59 -8.97
C ILE A 26 8.94 -17.17 -9.55
N VAL A 27 8.23 -16.19 -9.00
CA VAL A 27 8.36 -14.80 -9.44
C VAL A 27 9.79 -14.28 -9.24
N LEU A 28 10.41 -14.55 -8.10
CA LEU A 28 11.81 -14.19 -7.84
C LEU A 28 12.77 -14.82 -8.84
N SER A 29 12.61 -16.12 -9.14
CA SER A 29 13.44 -16.80 -10.13
C SER A 29 13.33 -16.15 -11.51
N VAL A 30 12.12 -15.86 -11.97
CA VAL A 30 11.88 -15.19 -13.25
C VAL A 30 12.49 -13.79 -13.29
N LEU A 31 12.36 -13.02 -12.20
CA LEU A 31 12.94 -11.67 -12.12
C LEU A 31 14.47 -11.69 -12.16
N THR A 32 15.09 -12.68 -11.53
CA THR A 32 16.55 -12.86 -11.54
C THR A 32 17.03 -13.26 -12.94
N GLU A 33 16.33 -14.18 -13.60
CA GLU A 33 16.67 -14.59 -14.98
C GLU A 33 16.53 -13.45 -15.99
N LEU A 34 15.59 -12.53 -15.77
CA LEU A 34 15.40 -11.32 -16.58
C LEU A 34 16.38 -10.19 -16.24
N THR A 35 17.38 -10.44 -15.39
CA THR A 35 18.34 -9.44 -14.91
C THR A 35 17.70 -8.20 -14.28
N CYS A 36 16.50 -8.36 -13.71
CA CYS A 36 15.76 -7.31 -13.01
C CYS A 36 16.09 -7.34 -11.51
N ASP A 37 17.36 -7.28 -11.14
CA ASP A 37 17.84 -7.49 -9.76
C ASP A 37 17.24 -6.50 -8.75
N ASP A 38 17.01 -5.25 -9.17
CA ASP A 38 16.38 -4.24 -8.31
C ASP A 38 14.92 -4.60 -8.01
N VAL A 39 14.20 -5.12 -9.02
CA VAL A 39 12.81 -5.57 -8.87
C VAL A 39 12.76 -6.86 -8.05
N ALA A 40 13.71 -7.78 -8.26
CA ALA A 40 13.81 -9.03 -7.50
C ALA A 40 14.08 -8.74 -6.01
N ARG A 41 15.00 -7.83 -5.70
CA ARG A 41 15.27 -7.36 -4.33
C ARG A 41 14.02 -6.74 -3.69
N ALA A 42 13.32 -5.91 -4.42
CA ALA A 42 12.08 -5.33 -3.97
C ALA A 42 10.99 -6.36 -3.69
N TYR A 43 10.88 -7.34 -4.57
CA TYR A 43 9.92 -8.42 -4.42
C TYR A 43 10.26 -9.36 -3.27
N SER A 44 11.54 -9.67 -3.02
CA SER A 44 11.97 -10.50 -1.88
C SER A 44 11.67 -9.86 -0.52
N ARG A 45 11.65 -8.52 -0.47
CA ARG A 45 11.26 -7.74 0.72
C ARG A 45 9.76 -7.55 0.87
N ARG A 46 8.94 -8.15 0.01
CA ARG A 46 7.48 -8.05 0.04
C ARG A 46 6.83 -8.51 1.36
N GLY A 47 7.62 -9.13 2.26
CA GLY A 47 7.21 -9.43 3.63
C GLY A 47 7.38 -8.27 4.61
N GLU A 48 8.06 -7.20 4.24
CA GLU A 48 8.33 -6.02 5.09
C GLU A 48 7.46 -4.85 4.65
N TRP A 49 6.13 -5.04 4.71
CA TRP A 49 5.21 -3.93 4.51
C TRP A 49 4.89 -3.23 5.83
N THR A 50 4.75 -1.93 5.78
CA THR A 50 4.19 -1.16 6.88
C THR A 50 2.70 -0.98 6.64
N GLU A 51 1.86 -1.43 7.59
CA GLU A 51 0.42 -1.21 7.53
C GLU A 51 0.06 0.07 8.27
N ILE A 52 -0.68 0.97 7.60
CA ILE A 52 -1.24 2.17 8.20
C ILE A 52 -2.77 2.02 8.21
N ARG A 53 -3.35 1.98 9.40
CA ARG A 53 -4.80 1.90 9.63
C ARG A 53 -5.40 3.30 9.70
N LEU A 54 -6.01 3.75 8.60
CA LEU A 54 -6.65 5.07 8.51
C LEU A 54 -7.83 5.22 9.46
N ASP A 55 -8.60 4.16 9.66
CA ASP A 55 -9.72 4.10 10.58
C ASP A 55 -9.29 4.28 12.04
N GLU A 56 -8.13 3.74 12.41
CA GLU A 56 -7.55 3.93 13.74
C GLU A 56 -7.00 5.34 13.94
N LEU A 57 -6.35 5.92 12.93
CA LEU A 57 -5.90 7.31 12.96
C LEU A 57 -7.10 8.25 13.12
N ALA A 58 -8.18 8.03 12.37
CA ALA A 58 -9.41 8.80 12.52
C ALA A 58 -10.09 8.60 13.88
N ALA A 59 -9.90 7.44 14.53
CA ALA A 59 -10.41 7.17 15.87
C ALA A 59 -9.66 7.95 16.95
N ARG A 60 -8.37 8.19 16.75
CA ARG A 60 -7.50 8.94 17.68
C ARG A 60 -7.59 10.45 17.46
N ALA A 61 -7.90 10.87 16.24
CA ALA A 61 -8.10 12.28 15.94
C ALA A 61 -9.39 12.80 16.59
N ASN A 62 -9.35 14.06 17.06
CA ASN A 62 -10.56 14.70 17.51
C ASN A 62 -11.52 14.88 16.32
N PRO A 63 -12.77 14.38 16.38
CA PRO A 63 -13.72 14.42 15.26
C PRO A 63 -14.06 15.85 14.79
N VAL A 64 -13.78 16.86 15.59
CA VAL A 64 -13.98 18.28 15.24
C VAL A 64 -12.81 18.87 14.46
N LEU A 65 -11.64 18.21 14.45
CA LEU A 65 -10.41 18.74 13.88
C LEU A 65 -9.84 17.78 12.80
N GLU A 66 -10.37 17.87 11.59
CA GLU A 66 -9.81 17.14 10.43
C GLU A 66 -8.28 17.34 10.27
N LEU A 67 -7.77 18.51 10.63
CA LEU A 67 -6.34 18.83 10.60
C LEU A 67 -5.51 17.90 11.48
N GLU A 68 -6.05 17.47 12.62
CA GLU A 68 -5.33 16.55 13.52
C GLU A 68 -5.16 15.17 12.87
N PHE A 69 -6.17 14.70 12.14
CA PHE A 69 -6.07 13.47 11.33
C PHE A 69 -4.95 13.59 10.29
N TYR A 70 -4.93 14.69 9.50
CA TYR A 70 -3.89 14.88 8.49
C TYR A 70 -2.49 14.98 9.09
N ARG A 71 -2.35 15.58 10.28
CA ARG A 71 -1.09 15.65 11.01
C ARG A 71 -0.59 14.25 11.42
N GLN A 72 -1.49 13.41 11.95
CA GLN A 72 -1.16 12.03 12.33
C GLN A 72 -0.85 11.16 11.11
N LEU A 73 -1.60 11.34 10.02
CA LEU A 73 -1.34 10.66 8.76
C LEU A 73 0.03 11.05 8.18
N ASP A 74 0.37 12.33 8.20
CA ASP A 74 1.69 12.80 7.76
C ASP A 74 2.84 12.18 8.57
N ALA A 75 2.69 12.12 9.90
CA ALA A 75 3.66 11.49 10.78
C ALA A 75 3.82 9.99 10.49
N ALA A 76 2.71 9.27 10.30
CA ALA A 76 2.71 7.85 9.96
C ALA A 76 3.38 7.58 8.60
N LEU A 77 3.07 8.40 7.58
CA LEU A 77 3.69 8.29 6.26
C LEU A 77 5.20 8.56 6.30
N ARG A 78 5.64 9.56 7.08
CA ARG A 78 7.07 9.82 7.27
C ARG A 78 7.79 8.68 7.96
N ALA A 79 7.20 8.11 9.01
CA ALA A 79 7.76 6.98 9.71
C ALA A 79 7.90 5.75 8.78
N ALA A 80 6.88 5.50 7.95
CA ALA A 80 6.91 4.43 6.95
C ALA A 80 7.91 4.67 5.81
N SER A 81 8.15 5.94 5.45
CA SER A 81 9.07 6.33 4.35
C SER A 81 10.53 6.45 4.79
N GLY A 82 10.81 6.45 6.09
CA GLY A 82 12.16 6.63 6.65
C GLY A 82 13.09 5.43 6.53
N ALA A 83 12.59 4.28 6.05
CA ALA A 83 13.43 3.15 5.68
C ALA A 83 14.19 3.50 4.38
N GLU A 84 15.52 3.39 4.40
CA GLU A 84 16.42 3.76 3.27
C GLU A 84 16.17 2.97 1.98
N GLU A 85 15.35 1.93 2.03
CA GLU A 85 15.06 1.03 0.92
C GLU A 85 13.55 0.93 0.65
N MET A 86 13.19 0.38 -0.51
CA MET A 86 11.82 0.20 -0.99
C MET A 86 10.88 -0.28 0.11
N ALA A 87 10.04 0.61 0.60
CA ALA A 87 9.00 0.26 1.56
C ALA A 87 7.67 0.09 0.82
N MET A 88 6.99 -1.02 1.07
CA MET A 88 5.60 -1.17 0.67
C MET A 88 4.73 -0.72 1.83
N VAL A 89 3.85 0.24 1.58
CA VAL A 89 2.92 0.75 2.58
C VAL A 89 1.50 0.38 2.18
N HIS A 90 0.85 -0.39 3.03
CA HIS A 90 -0.56 -0.75 2.89
C HIS A 90 -1.40 0.21 3.73
N LEU A 91 -2.33 0.87 3.08
CA LEU A 91 -3.28 1.79 3.70
C LEU A 91 -4.64 1.09 3.78
N ARG A 92 -5.17 0.91 4.98
CA ARG A 92 -6.44 0.23 5.20
C ARG A 92 -7.47 1.11 5.88
N GLY A 93 -8.75 0.78 5.67
CA GLY A 93 -9.86 1.38 6.40
C GLY A 93 -10.23 2.78 5.92
N LEU A 94 -9.97 3.15 4.65
CA LEU A 94 -10.31 4.47 4.11
C LEU A 94 -11.80 4.78 4.25
N ARG A 95 -12.67 3.83 3.93
CA ARG A 95 -14.13 4.02 4.03
C ARG A 95 -14.57 4.31 5.47
N ALA A 96 -14.11 3.52 6.42
CA ALA A 96 -14.44 3.69 7.84
C ALA A 96 -13.89 5.02 8.38
N CYS A 97 -12.65 5.38 8.00
CA CYS A 97 -12.03 6.65 8.30
C CYS A 97 -12.89 7.83 7.84
N VAL A 98 -13.24 7.86 6.56
CA VAL A 98 -14.03 8.94 5.95
C VAL A 98 -15.41 9.07 6.61
N MET A 99 -16.09 7.96 6.83
CA MET A 99 -17.40 7.97 7.49
C MET A 99 -17.31 8.53 8.91
N ARG A 100 -16.25 8.19 9.61
CA ARG A 100 -16.00 8.69 10.99
C ARG A 100 -15.71 10.19 11.00
N LEU A 101 -14.79 10.66 10.13
CA LEU A 101 -14.45 12.08 10.05
C LEU A 101 -15.64 12.95 9.65
N ARG A 102 -16.52 12.43 8.81
CA ARG A 102 -17.76 13.13 8.40
C ARG A 102 -18.92 12.97 9.37
N GLY A 103 -18.83 12.10 10.36
CA GLY A 103 -19.96 11.73 11.20
C GLY A 103 -21.12 11.13 10.40
N ALA A 104 -20.82 10.49 9.26
CA ALA A 104 -21.82 10.04 8.30
C ALA A 104 -22.24 8.58 8.59
N HIS A 105 -23.54 8.32 8.60
CA HIS A 105 -24.07 6.96 8.70
C HIS A 105 -24.22 6.26 7.34
N ARG A 106 -24.16 7.03 6.23
CA ARG A 106 -24.26 6.51 4.87
C ARG A 106 -23.20 7.14 3.98
N TRP A 107 -22.65 6.34 3.08
CA TRP A 107 -21.71 6.82 2.07
C TRP A 107 -22.39 7.73 1.06
N GLY A 108 -21.97 8.96 0.94
CA GLY A 108 -22.54 9.97 0.07
C GLY A 108 -21.49 10.79 -0.70
N ARG A 109 -21.95 11.84 -1.38
CA ARG A 109 -21.08 12.71 -2.20
C ARG A 109 -19.98 13.37 -1.37
N GLY A 110 -20.29 13.84 -0.15
CA GLY A 110 -19.30 14.43 0.74
C GLY A 110 -18.24 13.44 1.23
N CYS A 111 -18.61 12.15 1.38
CA CYS A 111 -17.65 11.11 1.73
C CYS A 111 -16.69 10.83 0.56
N ARG A 112 -17.18 10.83 -0.68
CA ARG A 112 -16.31 10.66 -1.86
C ARG A 112 -15.30 11.79 -1.97
N ALA A 113 -15.74 13.04 -1.86
CA ALA A 113 -14.85 14.19 -1.91
C ALA A 113 -13.75 14.10 -0.85
N LEU A 114 -14.10 13.78 0.41
CA LEU A 114 -13.09 13.62 1.46
C LEU A 114 -12.16 12.42 1.21
N ALA A 115 -12.66 11.32 0.64
CA ALA A 115 -11.83 10.19 0.26
C ALA A 115 -10.79 10.60 -0.81
N ASP A 116 -11.23 11.34 -1.82
CA ASP A 116 -10.36 11.86 -2.88
C ASP A 116 -9.30 12.81 -2.28
N ASP A 117 -9.70 13.72 -1.38
CA ASP A 117 -8.78 14.64 -0.68
C ASP A 117 -7.71 13.87 0.13
N ILE A 118 -8.10 12.80 0.83
CA ILE A 118 -7.16 11.96 1.59
C ILE A 118 -6.17 11.26 0.64
N VAL A 119 -6.67 10.68 -0.46
CA VAL A 119 -5.82 10.01 -1.45
C VAL A 119 -4.84 10.98 -2.09
N ASP A 120 -5.28 12.18 -2.46
CA ASP A 120 -4.44 13.20 -3.04
C ASP A 120 -3.39 13.72 -2.04
N PHE A 121 -3.78 13.88 -0.77
CA PHE A 121 -2.82 14.21 0.29
C PHE A 121 -1.72 13.14 0.41
N ILE A 122 -2.09 11.86 0.44
CA ILE A 122 -1.14 10.74 0.50
C ILE A 122 -0.19 10.78 -0.70
N ARG A 123 -0.73 10.92 -1.92
CA ARG A 123 0.07 11.02 -3.16
C ARG A 123 1.07 12.18 -3.10
N MET A 124 0.60 13.38 -2.73
CA MET A 124 1.47 14.54 -2.60
C MET A 124 2.59 14.35 -1.57
N ARG A 125 2.27 13.72 -0.43
CA ARG A 125 3.27 13.48 0.63
C ARG A 125 4.31 12.47 0.19
N VAL A 126 3.89 11.38 -0.43
CA VAL A 126 4.80 10.36 -0.96
C VAL A 126 5.75 10.94 -2.00
N VAL A 127 5.27 11.76 -2.93
CA VAL A 127 6.12 12.42 -3.93
C VAL A 127 7.11 13.40 -3.28
N ARG A 128 6.69 14.16 -2.25
CA ARG A 128 7.55 15.13 -1.57
C ARG A 128 8.60 14.53 -0.64
N THR A 129 8.32 13.37 -0.05
CA THR A 129 9.22 12.75 0.93
C THR A 129 10.36 11.98 0.25
N ARG A 130 10.33 11.83 -1.08
CA ARG A 130 11.32 11.08 -1.83
C ARG A 130 12.46 11.96 -2.33
N PRO A 131 13.72 11.70 -1.91
CA PRO A 131 14.88 12.11 -2.67
C PRO A 131 14.87 11.39 -4.03
N ALA A 132 15.37 12.03 -5.08
CA ALA A 132 15.37 11.52 -6.46
C ALA A 132 16.05 10.15 -6.66
N GLN A 133 16.69 9.62 -5.63
CA GLN A 133 17.43 8.34 -5.61
C GLN A 133 16.78 7.24 -4.75
N ALA A 134 15.63 7.52 -4.11
CA ALA A 134 14.97 6.53 -3.25
C ALA A 134 14.22 5.48 -4.09
N GLY A 135 14.30 4.23 -3.68
CA GLY A 135 13.62 3.09 -4.28
C GLY A 135 12.11 3.25 -4.54
N VAL A 136 11.41 2.27 -5.09
CA VAL A 136 9.98 2.38 -5.46
C VAL A 136 9.10 2.24 -4.21
N LEU A 137 8.28 3.24 -3.87
CA LEU A 137 7.22 3.10 -2.86
C LEU A 137 5.96 2.59 -3.57
N SER A 138 5.49 1.43 -3.18
CA SER A 138 4.20 0.92 -3.63
C SER A 138 3.16 1.23 -2.56
N LEU A 139 2.08 1.89 -2.99
CA LEU A 139 0.93 2.18 -2.15
C LEU A 139 -0.22 1.30 -2.57
N GLU A 140 -0.77 0.53 -1.66
CA GLU A 140 -1.96 -0.26 -1.86
C GLU A 140 -3.06 0.24 -0.91
N LEU A 141 -4.16 0.71 -1.49
CA LEU A 141 -5.38 1.08 -0.76
C LEU A 141 -6.27 -0.17 -0.67
N LEU A 142 -6.38 -0.70 0.53
CA LEU A 142 -7.23 -1.84 0.84
C LEU A 142 -8.51 -1.36 1.54
N GLU A 143 -9.66 -1.78 1.07
CA GLU A 143 -10.97 -1.50 1.69
C GLU A 143 -11.18 -2.26 3.01
#